data_113fab7c92604593f238fc5a83d9d5e5
#
_entry.id   113fab7c92604593f238fc5a83d9d5e5
#
_cell.length_a   1.000
_cell.length_b   1.000
_cell.length_c   1.000
_cell.angle_alpha   90.00
_cell.angle_beta   90.00
_cell.angle_gamma   90.00
#
_symmetry.space_group_name_H-M   'P 1'
#
loop_
_entity.id
_entity.type
_entity.pdbx_description
1 polymer ?
#
loop_
_entity_poly.entity_id
_entity_poly.type
_entity_poly.pdbx_seq_one_letter_code
_entity_poly.pdbx_strand_id
1 'polypeptide(L)'
;MIGYVCLGTNDLPRAAKFYDALLGAIGGKRFMEFETFIAWSAGKDKPGLALTKPFDGKPANVGNGVMVALAVDSPAKVDAMYRKAIELGGTDEGPAGPRGDDFYAGYFRDPDGNKLSFFYMK
;
A
#
# COMPACT_ATOMS: atom_id res chain seq x y z
N MET A 1 -12.43 -13.27 -0.93
CA MET A 1 -12.29 -13.65 0.49
C MET A 1 -11.96 -12.45 1.37
N ILE A 2 -10.87 -11.73 1.11
CA ILE A 2 -10.53 -10.55 1.89
C ILE A 2 -11.39 -9.36 1.42
N GLY A 3 -12.10 -8.73 2.36
CA GLY A 3 -12.87 -7.52 2.07
C GLY A 3 -11.98 -6.29 2.08
N TYR A 4 -11.22 -6.07 3.15
CA TYR A 4 -10.24 -5.01 3.23
C TYR A 4 -9.20 -5.31 4.30
N VAL A 5 -8.07 -4.62 4.24
CA VAL A 5 -6.97 -4.70 5.20
C VAL A 5 -6.75 -3.32 5.78
N CYS A 6 -6.46 -3.22 7.08
CA CYS A 6 -6.13 -1.96 7.73
C CYS A 6 -4.65 -1.87 8.06
N LEU A 7 -4.07 -0.72 7.78
CA LEU A 7 -2.74 -0.34 8.26
C LEU A 7 -2.87 0.88 9.17
N GLY A 8 -2.03 0.95 10.20
CA GLY A 8 -2.07 2.05 11.14
C GLY A 8 -1.32 3.28 10.65
N THR A 9 -1.75 4.45 11.08
CA THR A 9 -1.06 5.71 10.79
C THR A 9 -1.09 6.62 12.03
N ASN A 10 -0.04 7.42 12.15
CA ASN A 10 0.04 8.48 13.17
C ASN A 10 -0.28 9.85 12.58
N ASP A 11 -0.58 9.91 11.27
CA ASP A 11 -0.89 11.15 10.57
C ASP A 11 -1.79 10.79 9.38
N LEU A 12 -3.09 10.76 9.61
CA LEU A 12 -4.04 10.33 8.58
C LEU A 12 -4.04 11.25 7.35
N PRO A 13 -3.98 12.59 7.48
CA PRO A 13 -3.86 13.44 6.29
C PRO A 13 -2.63 13.15 5.45
N ARG A 14 -1.48 12.93 6.07
CA ARG A 14 -0.24 12.56 5.35
C ARG A 14 -0.39 11.20 4.67
N ALA A 15 -0.92 10.21 5.38
CA ALA A 15 -1.15 8.88 4.84
C ALA A 15 -2.12 8.95 3.66
N ALA A 16 -3.20 9.73 3.78
CA ALA A 16 -4.18 9.89 2.73
C ALA A 16 -3.57 10.47 1.45
N LYS A 17 -2.71 11.47 1.59
CA LYS A 17 -2.03 12.08 0.45
C LYS A 17 -1.14 11.06 -0.28
N PHE A 18 -0.40 10.26 0.48
CA PHE A 18 0.45 9.20 -0.05
C PHE A 18 -0.37 8.17 -0.82
N TYR A 19 -1.44 7.65 -0.21
CA TYR A 19 -2.23 6.58 -0.81
C TYR A 19 -3.17 7.05 -1.92
N ASP A 20 -3.67 8.29 -1.86
CA ASP A 20 -4.42 8.86 -2.99
C ASP A 20 -3.58 8.83 -4.26
N ALA A 21 -2.33 9.29 -4.17
CA ALA A 21 -1.43 9.34 -5.31
C ALA A 21 -0.97 7.95 -5.74
N LEU A 22 -0.57 7.10 -4.77
CA LEU A 22 -0.03 5.78 -5.07
C LEU A 22 -1.10 4.86 -5.65
N LEU A 23 -2.21 4.70 -4.92
CA LEU A 23 -3.28 3.79 -5.35
C LEU A 23 -4.04 4.33 -6.55
N GLY A 24 -4.13 5.66 -6.68
CA GLY A 24 -4.74 6.28 -7.85
C GLY A 24 -4.08 5.86 -9.16
N ALA A 25 -2.78 5.59 -9.15
CA ALA A 25 -2.05 5.16 -10.33
C ALA A 25 -2.42 3.74 -10.80
N ILE A 26 -3.08 2.96 -9.94
CA ILE A 26 -3.58 1.63 -10.30
C ILE A 26 -5.11 1.55 -10.20
N GLY A 27 -5.78 2.69 -10.31
CA GLY A 27 -7.24 2.77 -10.33
C GLY A 27 -7.92 2.78 -8.97
N GLY A 28 -7.16 2.91 -7.88
CA GLY A 28 -7.70 2.95 -6.53
C GLY A 28 -8.35 4.30 -6.22
N LYS A 29 -9.53 4.25 -5.62
CA LYS A 29 -10.29 5.44 -5.21
C LYS A 29 -10.81 5.25 -3.81
N ARG A 30 -10.95 6.34 -3.07
CA ARG A 30 -11.59 6.30 -1.76
C ARG A 30 -13.03 5.80 -1.91
N PHE A 31 -13.43 4.87 -1.06
CA PHE A 31 -14.81 4.42 -0.99
C PHE A 31 -15.40 4.54 0.43
N MET A 32 -14.56 4.78 1.42
CA MET A 32 -14.96 5.10 2.78
C MET A 32 -14.07 6.21 3.33
N GLU A 33 -14.68 7.17 4.02
CA GLU A 33 -13.96 8.31 4.56
C GLU A 33 -14.59 8.72 5.88
N PHE A 34 -13.87 8.47 6.98
CA PHE A 34 -14.24 8.91 8.31
C PHE A 34 -13.07 9.70 8.92
N GLU A 35 -13.31 10.36 10.01
CA GLU A 35 -12.29 11.15 10.68
C GLU A 35 -11.04 10.34 11.07
N THR A 36 -11.22 9.06 11.40
CA THR A 36 -10.14 8.18 11.86
C THR A 36 -9.75 7.08 10.89
N PHE A 37 -10.41 7.01 9.71
CA PHE A 37 -10.31 5.85 8.83
C PHE A 37 -10.61 6.25 7.40
N ILE A 38 -9.74 5.88 6.46
CA ILE A 38 -9.97 6.08 5.03
C ILE A 38 -9.62 4.79 4.31
N ALA A 39 -10.49 4.36 3.38
CA ALA A 39 -10.27 3.14 2.61
C ALA A 39 -10.35 3.39 1.11
N TRP A 40 -9.49 2.71 0.38
CA TRP A 40 -9.40 2.77 -1.09
C TRP A 40 -9.66 1.39 -1.68
N SER A 41 -10.24 1.37 -2.87
CA SER A 41 -10.39 0.14 -3.66
C SER A 41 -10.32 0.47 -5.15
N ALA A 42 -9.88 -0.49 -5.94
CA ALA A 42 -9.80 -0.35 -7.39
C ALA A 42 -11.10 -0.75 -8.09
N GLY A 43 -12.12 -1.18 -7.37
CA GLY A 43 -13.41 -1.57 -7.93
C GLY A 43 -14.36 -2.15 -6.91
N LYS A 44 -15.65 -2.21 -7.27
CA LYS A 44 -16.74 -2.61 -6.38
C LYS A 44 -16.52 -3.98 -5.73
N ASP A 45 -16.06 -4.95 -6.49
CA ASP A 45 -15.89 -6.33 -6.02
C ASP A 45 -14.42 -6.67 -5.73
N LYS A 46 -13.59 -5.64 -5.52
CA LYS A 46 -12.17 -5.79 -5.23
C LYS A 46 -11.89 -5.45 -3.78
N PRO A 47 -10.86 -6.09 -3.18
CA PRO A 47 -10.52 -5.79 -1.79
C PRO A 47 -10.04 -4.36 -1.63
N GLY A 48 -10.26 -3.84 -0.43
CA GLY A 48 -9.83 -2.50 -0.07
C GLY A 48 -8.57 -2.49 0.77
N LEU A 49 -7.88 -1.36 0.73
CA LEU A 49 -6.78 -1.05 1.64
C LEU A 49 -7.18 0.19 2.43
N ALA A 50 -7.08 0.11 3.76
CA ALA A 50 -7.47 1.20 4.64
C ALA A 50 -6.32 1.66 5.51
N LEU A 51 -6.30 2.95 5.78
CA LEU A 51 -5.42 3.55 6.78
C LEU A 51 -6.29 4.03 7.93
N THR A 52 -5.86 3.75 9.16
CA THR A 52 -6.65 4.06 10.34
C THR A 52 -5.79 4.58 11.48
N LYS A 53 -6.35 5.52 12.26
CA LYS A 53 -5.82 5.80 13.59
C LYS A 53 -6.16 4.59 14.46
N PRO A 54 -5.22 4.10 15.29
CA PRO A 54 -5.52 2.95 16.15
C PRO A 54 -6.74 3.18 17.03
N PHE A 55 -7.56 2.14 17.16
CA PHE A 55 -8.83 2.22 17.92
C PHE A 55 -8.62 2.58 19.38
N ASP A 56 -7.51 2.16 19.98
CA ASP A 56 -7.21 2.43 21.40
C ASP A 56 -6.66 3.84 21.64
N GLY A 57 -6.50 4.65 20.60
CA GLY A 57 -5.99 6.02 20.72
C GLY A 57 -4.49 6.13 20.96
N LYS A 58 -3.78 5.01 21.03
CA LYS A 58 -2.32 5.00 21.18
C LYS A 58 -1.63 5.16 19.82
N PRO A 59 -0.34 5.55 19.81
CA PRO A 59 0.38 5.66 18.55
C PRO A 59 0.39 4.35 17.77
N ALA A 60 0.26 4.44 16.46
CA ALA A 60 0.38 3.29 15.57
C ALA A 60 1.82 2.80 15.55
N ASN A 61 1.99 1.49 15.47
CA ASN A 61 3.28 0.86 15.20
C ASN A 61 3.07 -0.19 14.11
N VAL A 62 4.18 -0.71 13.58
CA VAL A 62 4.13 -1.73 12.53
C VAL A 62 4.28 -3.12 13.14
N GLY A 63 3.64 -4.12 12.55
CA GLY A 63 3.81 -5.50 12.96
C GLY A 63 5.05 -6.10 12.29
N ASN A 64 5.84 -6.83 13.06
CA ASN A 64 6.98 -7.56 12.50
C ASN A 64 6.45 -8.79 11.74
N GLY A 65 6.71 -8.84 10.43
CA GLY A 65 6.19 -9.88 9.56
C GLY A 65 4.92 -9.51 8.80
N VAL A 66 4.33 -8.34 9.08
CA VAL A 66 3.15 -7.85 8.36
C VAL A 66 3.58 -7.18 7.07
N MET A 67 2.94 -7.53 5.97
CA MET A 67 3.14 -6.89 4.68
C MET A 67 1.87 -7.00 3.85
N VAL A 68 1.55 -5.95 3.11
CA VAL A 68 0.46 -5.97 2.12
C VAL A 68 1.08 -5.97 0.73
N ALA A 69 0.75 -6.98 -0.06
CA ALA A 69 1.25 -7.12 -1.42
C ALA A 69 0.16 -6.72 -2.42
N LEU A 70 0.48 -5.80 -3.31
CA LEU A 70 -0.44 -5.25 -4.29
C LEU A 70 -0.09 -5.81 -5.67
N ALA A 71 -1.03 -6.51 -6.29
CA ALA A 71 -0.82 -7.14 -7.58
C ALA A 71 -0.94 -6.13 -8.71
N VAL A 72 -0.03 -6.21 -9.67
CA VAL A 72 -0.09 -5.46 -10.93
C VAL A 72 0.11 -6.43 -12.10
N ASP A 73 -0.08 -5.96 -13.32
CA ASP A 73 -0.22 -6.83 -14.49
C ASP A 73 1.07 -7.04 -15.31
N SER A 74 2.18 -6.44 -14.90
CA SER A 74 3.44 -6.59 -15.62
C SER A 74 4.64 -6.21 -14.75
N PRO A 75 5.85 -6.73 -15.09
CA PRO A 75 7.09 -6.28 -14.43
C PRO A 75 7.34 -4.78 -14.59
N ALA A 76 7.04 -4.22 -15.77
CA ALA A 76 7.18 -2.78 -15.99
C ALA A 76 6.31 -1.96 -15.04
N LYS A 77 5.11 -2.46 -14.73
CA LYS A 77 4.21 -1.80 -13.78
C LYS A 77 4.75 -1.90 -12.35
N VAL A 78 5.38 -3.01 -11.99
CA VAL A 78 6.06 -3.13 -10.70
C VAL A 78 7.16 -2.06 -10.57
N ASP A 79 8.00 -1.92 -11.60
CA ASP A 79 9.06 -0.90 -11.61
C ASP A 79 8.48 0.50 -11.42
N ALA A 80 7.45 0.84 -12.18
CA ALA A 80 6.82 2.15 -12.15
C ALA A 80 6.20 2.45 -10.80
N MET A 81 5.48 1.50 -10.21
CA MET A 81 4.80 1.69 -8.94
C MET A 81 5.76 1.71 -7.76
N TYR A 82 6.80 0.89 -7.78
CA TYR A 82 7.86 0.95 -6.78
C TYR A 82 8.52 2.34 -6.79
N ARG A 83 8.90 2.82 -7.98
CA ARG A 83 9.53 4.13 -8.13
C ARG A 83 8.62 5.24 -7.62
N LYS A 84 7.32 5.16 -7.94
CA LYS A 84 6.34 6.13 -7.47
C LYS A 84 6.24 6.14 -5.94
N ALA A 85 6.24 4.98 -5.31
CA ALA A 85 6.20 4.87 -3.85
C ALA A 85 7.39 5.60 -3.22
N ILE A 86 8.59 5.40 -3.77
CA ILE A 86 9.80 6.07 -3.26
C ILE A 86 9.71 7.58 -3.49
N GLU A 87 9.27 8.02 -4.66
CA GLU A 87 9.10 9.44 -4.98
C GLU A 87 8.11 10.15 -4.04
N LEU A 88 7.07 9.44 -3.61
CA LEU A 88 6.05 9.97 -2.70
C LEU A 88 6.49 10.00 -1.22
N GLY A 89 7.68 9.54 -0.92
CA GLY A 89 8.21 9.54 0.45
C GLY A 89 8.32 8.18 1.11
N GLY A 90 8.07 7.11 0.37
CA GLY A 90 8.30 5.76 0.85
C GLY A 90 9.79 5.44 0.97
N THR A 91 10.09 4.42 1.75
CA THR A 91 11.47 3.97 2.00
C THR A 91 11.69 2.61 1.33
N ASP A 92 12.84 2.43 0.70
CA ASP A 92 13.20 1.16 0.08
C ASP A 92 13.33 0.02 1.09
N GLU A 93 12.74 -1.13 0.75
CA GLU A 93 12.89 -2.40 1.48
C GLU A 93 13.31 -3.53 0.54
N GLY A 94 13.59 -3.21 -0.72
CA GLY A 94 14.03 -4.15 -1.75
C GLY A 94 13.65 -3.65 -3.13
N PRO A 95 14.64 -3.20 -3.94
CA PRO A 95 14.34 -2.62 -5.26
C PRO A 95 13.58 -3.58 -6.16
N ALA A 96 12.78 -3.02 -7.07
CA ALA A 96 12.03 -3.80 -8.03
C ALA A 96 12.96 -4.68 -8.88
N GLY A 97 12.61 -5.93 -9.03
CA GLY A 97 13.38 -6.89 -9.79
C GLY A 97 12.82 -8.31 -9.68
N PRO A 98 13.40 -9.24 -10.42
CA PRO A 98 12.96 -10.64 -10.36
C PRO A 98 13.28 -11.28 -9.01
N ARG A 99 12.38 -12.13 -8.56
CA ARG A 99 12.53 -12.95 -7.35
C ARG A 99 12.24 -14.39 -7.77
N GLY A 100 13.14 -15.00 -8.54
CA GLY A 100 12.94 -16.28 -9.19
C GLY A 100 12.34 -16.12 -10.58
N ASP A 101 11.95 -17.24 -11.19
CA ASP A 101 11.55 -17.26 -12.61
C ASP A 101 10.17 -16.65 -12.89
N ASP A 102 9.25 -16.76 -11.92
CA ASP A 102 7.85 -16.42 -12.13
C ASP A 102 7.36 -15.28 -11.24
N PHE A 103 8.22 -14.67 -10.44
CA PHE A 103 7.85 -13.65 -9.47
C PHE A 103 8.73 -12.42 -9.62
N TYR A 104 8.09 -11.26 -9.77
CA TYR A 104 8.76 -9.97 -9.91
C TYR A 104 8.17 -9.02 -8.89
N ALA A 105 8.98 -8.39 -8.05
CA ALA A 105 8.46 -7.58 -6.95
C ALA A 105 9.39 -6.45 -6.55
N GLY A 106 8.80 -5.41 -5.97
CA GLY A 106 9.53 -4.36 -5.28
C GLY A 106 8.89 -4.12 -3.92
N TYR A 107 9.70 -3.84 -2.91
CA TYR A 107 9.28 -3.72 -1.51
C TYR A 107 9.62 -2.33 -0.98
N PHE A 108 8.70 -1.76 -0.21
CA PHE A 108 8.89 -0.42 0.35
C PHE A 108 8.14 -0.28 1.67
N ARG A 109 8.47 0.78 2.41
CA ARG A 109 7.72 1.21 3.58
C ARG A 109 6.97 2.49 3.27
N ASP A 110 5.74 2.62 3.76
CA ASP A 110 5.01 3.87 3.67
C ASP A 110 5.57 4.89 4.68
N PRO A 111 5.10 6.15 4.71
CA PRO A 111 5.61 7.14 5.67
C PRO A 111 5.46 6.79 7.14
N ASP A 112 4.55 5.88 7.49
CA ASP A 112 4.38 5.37 8.86
C ASP A 112 5.23 4.14 9.14
N GLY A 113 5.93 3.60 8.14
CA GLY A 113 6.76 2.42 8.28
C GLY A 113 6.07 1.09 7.98
N ASN A 114 4.82 1.12 7.51
CA ASN A 114 4.12 -0.09 7.09
C ASN A 114 4.78 -0.65 5.85
N LYS A 115 5.01 -1.97 5.83
CA LYS A 115 5.62 -2.64 4.68
C LYS A 115 4.59 -3.04 3.65
N LEU A 116 4.87 -2.68 2.38
CA LEU A 116 4.06 -3.08 1.23
C LEU A 116 4.97 -3.57 0.11
N SER A 117 4.36 -4.22 -0.87
CA SER A 117 5.05 -4.53 -2.12
C SER A 117 4.10 -4.32 -3.29
N PHE A 118 4.69 -4.08 -4.46
CA PHE A 118 4.03 -4.30 -5.74
C PHE A 118 4.64 -5.54 -6.35
N PHE A 119 3.82 -6.41 -6.90
CA PHE A 119 4.31 -7.64 -7.49
C PHE A 119 3.54 -8.03 -8.75
N TYR A 120 4.22 -8.81 -9.58
CA TYR A 120 3.64 -9.49 -10.71
C TYR A 120 4.02 -10.97 -10.63
N MET A 121 3.04 -11.84 -10.72
CA MET A 121 3.25 -13.27 -10.75
C MET A 121 2.76 -13.79 -12.10
N LYS A 122 3.63 -14.50 -12.79
CA LYS A 122 3.36 -15.02 -14.12
C LYS A 122 2.33 -16.16 -14.11
#